data_5a9706dc4956cfbfed8b0116091a822d
#
_entry.id   5a9706dc4956cfbfed8b0116091a822d
#
_cell.length_a   1.000
_cell.length_b   1.000
_cell.length_c   1.000
_cell.angle_alpha   90.00
_cell.angle_beta   90.00
_cell.angle_gamma   90.00
#
_symmetry.space_group_name_H-M   'P 1'
#
loop_
_entity.id
_entity.type
_entity.pdbx_description
1 polymer ?
#
loop_
_entity_poly.entity_id
_entity_poly.type
_entity_poly.pdbx_seq_one_letter_code
_entity_poly.pdbx_strand_id
1 'polypeptide(L)'
;MVLKDSYSDVAFVEGVYSGNPMVERALYVHCKRYFDRHYMAVFFAEEEIRNDIFQESFIKLWENIEQRRIYVEDGAIRGKGGKSFSGSLTTYLMGIARLKFLEWSRKNPVAGNYNDNVKKGEDGDDEGLGYEALYDDGQNAMIDIIADCICHMSERCREILTLFWYKEKSLDDIMVELPTYKSKDALKTEKYKCMTNLKQSAHEIYDRYVKV
;
A
#
# COMPACT_ATOMS: atom_id res chain seq x y z
N MET A 1 20.82 14.48 -13.67
CA MET A 1 21.10 13.19 -14.32
C MET A 1 19.83 12.36 -14.19
N VAL A 2 19.01 12.33 -15.24
CA VAL A 2 17.74 11.61 -15.25
C VAL A 2 18.08 10.14 -15.42
N LEU A 3 17.82 9.31 -14.39
CA LEU A 3 17.90 7.85 -14.51
C LEU A 3 16.76 7.42 -15.45
N LYS A 4 17.09 7.31 -16.71
CA LYS A 4 16.21 6.81 -17.76
C LYS A 4 16.52 5.33 -17.94
N ASP A 5 16.12 4.51 -17.00
CA ASP A 5 16.02 3.08 -17.24
C ASP A 5 14.95 2.54 -16.29
N SER A 6 13.81 2.26 -16.86
CA SER A 6 12.75 1.48 -16.22
C SER A 6 13.21 0.03 -16.23
N TYR A 7 13.88 -0.42 -15.17
CA TYR A 7 14.16 -1.83 -14.98
C TYR A 7 12.82 -2.57 -14.84
N SER A 8 12.73 -3.73 -15.48
CA SER A 8 11.63 -4.67 -15.21
C SER A 8 11.81 -5.30 -13.83
N ASP A 9 10.73 -5.82 -13.25
CA ASP A 9 10.79 -6.53 -11.96
C ASP A 9 11.77 -7.73 -12.04
N VAL A 10 11.84 -8.43 -13.17
CA VAL A 10 12.83 -9.48 -13.44
C VAL A 10 14.25 -8.94 -13.33
N ALA A 11 14.53 -7.81 -13.99
CA ALA A 11 15.85 -7.20 -13.93
C ALA A 11 16.22 -6.70 -12.52
N PHE A 12 15.24 -6.27 -11.73
CA PHE A 12 15.45 -5.93 -10.32
C PHE A 12 15.84 -7.16 -9.50
N VAL A 13 15.12 -8.27 -9.63
CA VAL A 13 15.42 -9.51 -8.89
C VAL A 13 16.80 -10.04 -9.25
N GLU A 14 17.13 -10.11 -10.54
CA GLU A 14 18.45 -10.57 -11.00
C GLU A 14 19.58 -9.65 -10.54
N GLY A 15 19.36 -8.33 -10.58
CA GLY A 15 20.34 -7.34 -10.18
C GLY A 15 20.64 -7.37 -8.68
N VAL A 16 19.63 -7.51 -7.84
CA VAL A 16 19.81 -7.68 -6.38
C VAL A 16 20.53 -8.98 -6.10
N TYR A 17 20.10 -10.09 -6.73
CA TYR A 17 20.74 -11.38 -6.53
C TYR A 17 22.23 -11.40 -6.95
N SER A 18 22.59 -10.64 -7.98
CA SER A 18 23.98 -10.49 -8.43
C SER A 18 24.78 -9.46 -7.62
N GLY A 19 24.18 -8.80 -6.62
CA GLY A 19 24.82 -7.76 -5.82
C GLY A 19 25.18 -6.51 -6.64
N ASN A 20 24.34 -6.14 -7.62
CA ASN A 20 24.58 -4.95 -8.44
C ASN A 20 24.09 -3.68 -7.73
N PRO A 21 24.99 -2.83 -7.19
CA PRO A 21 24.57 -1.70 -6.36
C PRO A 21 23.79 -0.63 -7.15
N MET A 22 23.94 -0.55 -8.46
CA MET A 22 23.16 0.37 -9.30
C MET A 22 21.70 -0.07 -9.38
N VAL A 23 21.45 -1.38 -9.53
CA VAL A 23 20.11 -1.96 -9.59
C VAL A 23 19.45 -1.93 -8.22
N GLU A 24 20.18 -2.24 -7.16
CA GLU A 24 19.67 -2.16 -5.78
C GLU A 24 19.21 -0.74 -5.44
N ARG A 25 20.03 0.26 -5.79
CA ARG A 25 19.65 1.66 -5.60
C ARG A 25 18.41 2.05 -6.44
N ALA A 26 18.35 1.57 -7.68
CA ALA A 26 17.22 1.83 -8.56
C ALA A 26 15.93 1.19 -8.02
N LEU A 27 16.01 -0.04 -7.51
CA LEU A 27 14.89 -0.73 -6.85
C LEU A 27 14.40 0.05 -5.62
N TYR A 28 15.34 0.49 -4.76
CA TYR A 28 14.99 1.31 -3.58
C TYR A 28 14.21 2.56 -3.98
N VAL A 29 14.72 3.32 -4.96
CA VAL A 29 14.07 4.56 -5.42
C VAL A 29 12.70 4.26 -6.06
N HIS A 30 12.60 3.17 -6.83
CA HIS A 30 11.35 2.73 -7.45
C HIS A 30 10.29 2.38 -6.38
N CYS A 31 10.65 1.55 -5.42
CA CYS A 31 9.81 1.16 -4.31
C CYS A 31 9.40 2.36 -3.43
N LYS A 32 10.35 3.26 -3.13
CA LYS A 32 10.06 4.45 -2.31
C LYS A 32 9.05 5.37 -2.98
N ARG A 33 9.21 5.63 -4.28
CA ARG A 33 8.26 6.45 -5.06
C ARG A 33 6.86 5.84 -5.07
N TYR A 34 6.78 4.53 -5.26
CA TYR A 34 5.51 3.82 -5.25
C TYR A 34 4.87 3.89 -3.87
N PHE A 35 5.62 3.59 -2.81
CA PHE A 35 5.17 3.65 -1.43
C PHE A 35 4.68 5.06 -1.06
N ASP A 36 5.47 6.12 -1.34
CA ASP A 36 5.09 7.50 -1.02
C ASP A 36 3.81 7.95 -1.74
N ARG A 37 3.57 7.44 -2.94
CA ARG A 37 2.34 7.73 -3.69
C ARG A 37 1.11 7.07 -3.08
N HIS A 38 1.26 5.84 -2.58
CA HIS A 38 0.13 4.98 -2.20
C HIS A 38 -0.07 4.85 -0.69
N TYR A 39 0.92 5.26 0.13
CA TYR A 39 0.85 5.07 1.60
C TYR A 39 -0.34 5.77 2.25
N MET A 40 -0.74 6.96 1.76
CA MET A 40 -1.87 7.73 2.31
C MET A 40 -3.19 6.97 2.24
N ALA A 41 -3.34 6.07 1.29
CA ALA A 41 -4.52 5.25 1.14
C ALA A 41 -4.54 4.03 2.09
N VAL A 42 -3.40 3.66 2.65
CA VAL A 42 -3.23 2.41 3.40
C VAL A 42 -2.75 2.64 4.84
N PHE A 43 -1.98 3.70 5.10
CA PHE A 43 -1.32 3.91 6.38
C PHE A 43 -1.56 5.31 6.96
N PHE A 44 -2.08 5.35 8.19
CA PHE A 44 -2.34 6.60 8.94
C PHE A 44 -1.31 6.78 10.04
N ALA A 45 -0.05 6.72 9.69
CA ALA A 45 1.04 6.97 10.60
C ALA A 45 1.68 8.34 10.33
N GLU A 46 2.27 8.93 11.35
CA GLU A 46 3.15 10.07 11.22
C GLU A 46 4.31 9.76 10.27
N GLU A 47 4.92 10.80 9.72
CA GLU A 47 5.96 10.65 8.69
C GLU A 47 7.13 9.78 9.14
N GLU A 48 7.52 9.89 10.40
CA GLU A 48 8.60 9.12 10.98
C GLU A 48 8.28 7.62 10.97
N ILE A 49 7.13 7.25 11.51
CA ILE A 49 6.66 5.87 11.58
C ILE A 49 6.47 5.27 10.18
N ARG A 50 5.97 6.07 9.25
CA ARG A 50 5.81 5.70 7.85
C ARG A 50 7.14 5.37 7.19
N ASN A 51 8.16 6.18 7.45
CA ASN A 51 9.50 5.95 6.92
C ASN A 51 10.12 4.67 7.52
N ASP A 52 9.88 4.40 8.79
CA ASP A 52 10.34 3.18 9.45
C ASP A 52 9.65 1.94 8.84
N ILE A 53 8.33 1.99 8.67
CA ILE A 53 7.57 0.93 8.01
C ILE A 53 8.09 0.67 6.59
N PHE A 54 8.36 1.74 5.82
CA PHE A 54 8.95 1.58 4.50
C PHE A 54 10.32 0.90 4.54
N GLN A 55 11.22 1.36 5.41
CA GLN A 55 12.57 0.81 5.52
C GLN A 55 12.55 -0.66 5.90
N GLU A 56 11.79 -1.03 6.93
CA GLU A 56 11.64 -2.43 7.35
C GLU A 56 11.05 -3.31 6.24
N SER A 57 10.08 -2.78 5.50
CA SER A 57 9.45 -3.49 4.39
C SER A 57 10.39 -3.68 3.22
N PHE A 58 11.19 -2.67 2.91
CA PHE A 58 12.18 -2.76 1.85
C PHE A 58 13.30 -3.75 2.19
N ILE A 59 13.80 -3.71 3.42
CA ILE A 59 14.78 -4.69 3.90
C ILE A 59 14.22 -6.11 3.75
N LYS A 60 12.96 -6.33 4.14
CA LYS A 60 12.34 -7.65 4.02
C LYS A 60 12.16 -8.10 2.56
N LEU A 61 11.78 -7.21 1.67
CA LEU A 61 11.72 -7.50 0.23
C LEU A 61 13.11 -7.88 -0.29
N TRP A 62 14.13 -7.10 0.05
CA TRP A 62 15.52 -7.32 -0.37
C TRP A 62 16.04 -8.68 0.13
N GLU A 63 15.86 -8.99 1.42
CA GLU A 63 16.19 -10.29 2.01
C GLU A 63 15.50 -11.47 1.31
N ASN A 64 14.22 -11.30 0.94
CA ASN A 64 13.48 -12.35 0.25
C ASN A 64 14.03 -12.63 -1.14
N ILE A 65 14.56 -11.62 -1.83
CA ILE A 65 15.25 -11.81 -3.11
C ILE A 65 16.63 -12.46 -2.89
N GLU A 66 17.42 -11.95 -1.94
CA GLU A 66 18.75 -12.46 -1.65
C GLU A 66 18.71 -13.93 -1.22
N GLN A 67 17.75 -14.31 -0.38
CA GLN A 67 17.55 -15.69 0.10
C GLN A 67 16.81 -16.58 -0.90
N ARG A 68 16.58 -16.13 -2.12
CA ARG A 68 15.85 -16.86 -3.18
C ARG A 68 14.44 -17.32 -2.77
N ARG A 69 13.78 -16.59 -1.91
CA ARG A 69 12.34 -16.75 -1.67
C ARG A 69 11.53 -16.13 -2.80
N ILE A 70 12.10 -15.09 -3.43
CA ILE A 70 11.66 -14.51 -4.70
C ILE A 70 12.85 -14.65 -5.65
N TYR A 71 12.64 -15.29 -6.79
CA TYR A 71 13.71 -15.59 -7.77
C TYR A 71 13.17 -15.61 -9.19
N VAL A 72 14.05 -15.57 -10.17
CA VAL A 72 13.70 -15.67 -11.59
C VAL A 72 13.95 -17.09 -12.07
N GLU A 73 12.95 -17.66 -12.75
CA GLU A 73 13.01 -18.96 -13.41
C GLU A 73 12.26 -18.86 -14.73
N ASP A 74 12.87 -19.29 -15.83
CA ASP A 74 12.32 -19.21 -17.19
C ASP A 74 11.83 -17.80 -17.59
N GLY A 75 12.56 -16.76 -17.14
CA GLY A 75 12.22 -15.36 -17.43
C GLY A 75 11.01 -14.81 -16.65
N ALA A 76 10.48 -15.57 -15.71
CA ALA A 76 9.37 -15.17 -14.86
C ALA A 76 9.78 -15.16 -13.38
N ILE A 77 9.17 -14.26 -12.60
CA ILE A 77 9.39 -14.24 -11.16
C ILE A 77 8.60 -15.39 -10.52
N ARG A 78 9.26 -16.07 -9.60
CA ARG A 78 8.69 -17.14 -8.78
C ARG A 78 8.80 -16.78 -7.30
N GLY A 79 7.80 -17.17 -6.54
CA GLY A 79 7.82 -17.12 -5.08
C GLY A 79 8.29 -18.43 -4.46
N LYS A 80 8.24 -18.52 -3.13
CA LYS A 80 8.63 -19.71 -2.35
C LYS A 80 7.92 -20.97 -2.88
N GLY A 81 8.68 -21.99 -3.17
CA GLY A 81 8.15 -23.30 -3.63
C GLY A 81 7.73 -23.32 -5.12
N GLY A 82 8.26 -22.41 -5.95
CA GLY A 82 8.00 -22.38 -7.40
C GLY A 82 6.64 -21.82 -7.79
N LYS A 83 5.92 -21.25 -6.84
CA LYS A 83 4.62 -20.62 -7.13
C LYS A 83 4.80 -19.42 -8.05
N SER A 84 3.85 -19.22 -8.97
CA SER A 84 3.81 -18.02 -9.78
C SER A 84 3.75 -16.78 -8.89
N PHE A 85 4.61 -15.81 -9.16
CA PHE A 85 4.57 -14.52 -8.47
C PHE A 85 3.51 -13.68 -9.15
N SER A 86 2.40 -13.47 -8.47
CA SER A 86 1.31 -12.64 -8.96
C SER A 86 1.54 -11.18 -8.54
N GLY A 87 1.45 -10.25 -9.49
CA GLY A 87 1.65 -8.83 -9.24
C GLY A 87 3.10 -8.34 -9.38
N SER A 88 3.36 -7.13 -8.96
CA SER A 88 4.66 -6.46 -9.05
C SER A 88 5.44 -6.53 -7.73
N LEU A 89 6.76 -6.28 -7.78
CA LEU A 89 7.58 -6.14 -6.57
C LEU A 89 7.09 -5.00 -5.67
N THR A 90 6.57 -3.92 -6.27
CA THR A 90 5.99 -2.81 -5.50
C THR A 90 4.71 -3.21 -4.79
N THR A 91 3.86 -4.00 -5.42
CA THR A 91 2.65 -4.56 -4.81
C THR A 91 3.01 -5.49 -3.64
N TYR A 92 4.00 -6.35 -3.83
CA TYR A 92 4.52 -7.23 -2.77
C TYR A 92 5.08 -6.42 -1.59
N LEU A 93 5.86 -5.36 -1.86
CA LEU A 93 6.35 -4.43 -0.84
C LEU A 93 5.20 -3.83 -0.01
N MET A 94 4.13 -3.37 -0.68
CA MET A 94 2.97 -2.79 0.02
C MET A 94 2.27 -3.79 0.92
N GLY A 95 2.25 -5.07 0.53
CA GLY A 95 1.75 -6.14 1.39
C GLY A 95 2.56 -6.29 2.67
N ILE A 96 3.89 -6.33 2.55
CA ILE A 96 4.78 -6.34 3.71
C ILE A 96 4.52 -5.11 4.59
N ALA A 97 4.47 -3.93 3.98
CA ALA A 97 4.26 -2.67 4.68
C ALA A 97 2.93 -2.63 5.44
N ARG A 98 1.88 -3.20 4.85
CA ARG A 98 0.57 -3.31 5.52
C ARG A 98 0.64 -4.18 6.78
N LEU A 99 1.34 -5.31 6.72
CA LEU A 99 1.49 -6.18 7.89
C LEU A 99 2.35 -5.51 8.97
N LYS A 100 3.42 -4.82 8.59
CA LYS A 100 4.24 -4.02 9.51
C LYS A 100 3.44 -2.89 10.17
N PHE A 101 2.59 -2.22 9.42
CA PHE A 101 1.68 -1.21 9.97
C PHE A 101 0.67 -1.81 10.96
N LEU A 102 0.09 -2.96 10.63
CA LEU A 102 -0.83 -3.66 11.53
C LEU A 102 -0.13 -4.11 12.83
N GLU A 103 1.10 -4.60 12.74
CA GLU A 103 1.91 -4.96 13.89
C GLU A 103 2.19 -3.73 14.76
N TRP A 104 2.61 -2.63 14.15
CA TRP A 104 2.83 -1.35 14.84
C TRP A 104 1.54 -0.84 15.51
N SER A 105 0.42 -0.86 14.80
CA SER A 105 -0.89 -0.41 15.32
C SER A 105 -1.36 -1.23 16.52
N ARG A 106 -1.11 -2.54 16.54
CA ARG A 106 -1.41 -3.39 17.70
C ARG A 106 -0.57 -3.06 18.92
N LYS A 107 0.69 -2.66 18.72
CA LYS A 107 1.60 -2.25 19.79
C LYS A 107 1.29 -0.83 20.31
N ASN A 108 0.59 -0.02 19.50
CA ASN A 108 0.27 1.38 19.78
C ASN A 108 -1.25 1.64 19.66
N PRO A 109 -2.09 1.10 20.55
CA PRO A 109 -3.54 1.13 20.42
C PRO A 109 -4.17 2.53 20.48
N VAL A 110 -3.44 3.55 20.94
CA VAL A 110 -3.91 4.95 20.98
C VAL A 110 -3.85 5.61 19.59
N ALA A 111 -3.08 5.05 18.67
CA ALA A 111 -2.84 5.62 17.34
C ALA A 111 -3.83 5.10 16.26
N GLY A 112 -4.65 4.13 16.56
CA GLY A 112 -5.59 3.60 15.56
C GLY A 112 -6.60 2.62 16.13
N ASN A 113 -7.86 2.99 16.13
CA ASN A 113 -8.96 2.04 16.15
C ASN A 113 -8.98 1.33 14.77
N TYR A 114 -8.10 0.38 14.56
CA TYR A 114 -8.13 -0.48 13.39
C TYR A 114 -8.99 -1.71 13.72
N ASN A 115 -10.07 -1.87 12.98
CA ASN A 115 -11.08 -2.90 13.18
C ASN A 115 -10.47 -4.31 13.10
N ASP A 116 -10.61 -5.10 14.17
CA ASP A 116 -10.07 -6.44 14.42
C ASP A 116 -10.67 -7.54 13.52
N ASN A 117 -11.14 -7.22 12.32
CA ASN A 117 -11.70 -8.20 11.38
C ASN A 117 -10.65 -8.99 10.58
N VAL A 118 -9.37 -8.77 10.82
CA VAL A 118 -8.32 -9.68 10.35
C VAL A 118 -8.23 -10.81 11.36
N LYS A 119 -8.77 -11.99 11.02
CA LYS A 119 -8.67 -13.21 11.81
C LYS A 119 -7.24 -13.39 12.33
N LYS A 120 -7.11 -13.54 13.65
CA LYS A 120 -5.88 -13.98 14.32
C LYS A 120 -5.36 -15.22 13.61
N GLY A 121 -4.29 -15.07 12.85
CA GLY A 121 -3.37 -16.17 12.62
C GLY A 121 -2.67 -16.40 13.96
N GLU A 122 -2.84 -17.59 14.52
CA GLU A 122 -2.20 -18.02 15.74
C GLU A 122 -0.68 -17.89 15.63
N ASP A 123 -0.06 -17.57 16.77
CA ASP A 123 1.39 -17.53 16.96
C ASP A 123 2.06 -18.77 16.39
N GLY A 124 2.82 -18.63 15.35
CA GLY A 124 3.62 -19.68 14.76
C GLY A 124 4.53 -19.11 13.70
N ASP A 125 5.80 -19.06 14.00
CA ASP A 125 6.97 -18.85 13.15
C ASP A 125 6.72 -18.02 11.87
N ASP A 126 7.28 -16.83 11.84
CA ASP A 126 7.30 -15.84 10.75
C ASP A 126 7.97 -16.40 9.46
N GLU A 127 7.55 -17.58 9.03
CA GLU A 127 7.93 -18.23 7.79
C GLU A 127 6.95 -17.90 6.68
N GLY A 128 7.01 -16.64 6.16
CA GLY A 128 6.75 -16.35 4.74
C GLY A 128 5.42 -16.75 4.09
N LEU A 129 4.49 -17.37 4.80
CA LEU A 129 3.23 -17.92 4.24
C LEU A 129 2.06 -16.94 4.21
N GLY A 130 2.14 -15.82 4.94
CA GLY A 130 1.04 -14.86 5.04
C GLY A 130 0.97 -13.83 3.90
N TYR A 131 2.07 -13.59 3.21
CA TYR A 131 2.16 -12.51 2.22
C TYR A 131 1.55 -12.88 0.86
N GLU A 132 1.67 -14.13 0.46
CA GLU A 132 1.14 -14.63 -0.83
C GLU A 132 -0.38 -14.84 -0.83
N ALA A 133 -0.97 -15.15 0.33
CA ALA A 133 -2.41 -15.38 0.45
C ALA A 133 -3.25 -14.09 0.45
N LEU A 134 -2.60 -12.92 0.58
CA LEU A 134 -3.26 -11.61 0.59
C LEU A 134 -3.43 -11.01 -0.81
N TYR A 135 -2.90 -11.67 -1.84
CA TYR A 135 -2.86 -11.13 -3.19
C TYR A 135 -3.68 -11.97 -4.17
N ASP A 136 -4.94 -11.60 -4.29
CA ASP A 136 -5.75 -11.87 -5.49
C ASP A 136 -5.60 -10.68 -6.44
N ASP A 137 -5.10 -10.93 -7.65
CA ASP A 137 -4.76 -9.88 -8.65
C ASP A 137 -5.89 -8.88 -8.91
N GLY A 138 -7.15 -9.31 -8.84
CA GLY A 138 -8.30 -8.45 -9.04
C GLY A 138 -8.54 -7.47 -7.87
N GLN A 139 -8.31 -7.88 -6.63
CA GLN A 139 -8.49 -7.01 -5.45
C GLN A 139 -7.36 -5.98 -5.34
N ASN A 140 -6.16 -6.33 -5.75
CA ASN A 140 -5.00 -5.44 -5.69
C ASN A 140 -5.09 -4.32 -6.70
N ALA A 141 -5.48 -4.62 -7.95
CA ALA A 141 -5.71 -3.61 -8.97
C ALA A 141 -6.77 -2.59 -8.52
N MET A 142 -7.82 -3.04 -7.83
CA MET A 142 -8.84 -2.14 -7.30
C MET A 142 -8.31 -1.28 -6.14
N ILE A 143 -7.48 -1.83 -5.25
CA ILE A 143 -6.86 -1.09 -4.15
C ILE A 143 -5.92 -0.01 -4.71
N ASP A 144 -5.10 -0.34 -5.69
CA ASP A 144 -4.19 0.60 -6.34
C ASP A 144 -4.95 1.73 -7.05
N ILE A 145 -6.04 1.38 -7.75
CA ILE A 145 -6.92 2.35 -8.40
C ILE A 145 -7.56 3.30 -7.38
N ILE A 146 -8.07 2.77 -6.27
CA ILE A 146 -8.67 3.57 -5.20
C ILE A 146 -7.63 4.49 -4.58
N ALA A 147 -6.42 3.99 -4.33
CA ALA A 147 -5.31 4.76 -3.78
C ALA A 147 -4.94 5.93 -4.71
N ASP A 148 -4.81 5.66 -5.99
CA ASP A 148 -4.50 6.67 -7.00
C ASP A 148 -5.62 7.71 -7.12
N CYS A 149 -6.88 7.27 -7.10
CA CYS A 149 -8.03 8.17 -7.07
C CYS A 149 -8.01 9.10 -5.86
N ILE A 150 -7.74 8.58 -4.65
CA ILE A 150 -7.67 9.40 -3.44
C ILE A 150 -6.55 10.43 -3.54
N CYS A 151 -5.38 10.06 -4.07
CA CYS A 151 -4.26 10.98 -4.27
C CYS A 151 -4.59 12.14 -5.21
N HIS A 152 -5.44 11.90 -6.21
CA HIS A 152 -5.85 12.92 -7.19
C HIS A 152 -7.11 13.70 -6.80
N MET A 153 -7.76 13.34 -5.70
CA MET A 153 -8.89 14.12 -5.17
C MET A 153 -8.44 15.48 -4.63
N SER A 154 -9.40 16.42 -4.55
CA SER A 154 -9.18 17.67 -3.83
C SER A 154 -8.72 17.42 -2.41
N GLU A 155 -7.83 18.27 -1.89
CA GLU A 155 -7.32 18.20 -0.51
C GLU A 155 -8.44 18.04 0.50
N ARG A 156 -9.50 18.82 0.34
CA ARG A 156 -10.71 18.77 1.17
C ARG A 156 -11.38 17.39 1.21
N CYS A 157 -11.57 16.76 0.06
CA CYS A 157 -12.14 15.41 0.01
C CYS A 157 -11.21 14.36 0.63
N ARG A 158 -9.93 14.49 0.37
CA ARG A 158 -8.90 13.61 0.94
C ARG A 158 -8.89 13.69 2.46
N GLU A 159 -8.91 14.90 3.04
CA GLU A 159 -8.98 15.10 4.48
C GLU A 159 -10.24 14.46 5.11
N ILE A 160 -11.43 14.77 4.55
CA ILE A 160 -12.69 14.21 5.05
C ILE A 160 -12.68 12.69 5.01
N LEU A 161 -12.32 12.10 3.87
CA LEU A 161 -12.32 10.66 3.70
C LEU A 161 -11.27 10.00 4.60
N THR A 162 -10.10 10.62 4.76
CA THR A 162 -9.07 10.15 5.68
C THR A 162 -9.57 10.17 7.12
N LEU A 163 -10.12 11.25 7.59
CA LEU A 163 -10.61 11.35 8.97
C LEU A 163 -11.76 10.37 9.24
N PHE A 164 -12.65 10.21 8.29
CA PHE A 164 -13.84 9.38 8.48
C PHE A 164 -13.55 7.88 8.34
N TRP A 165 -12.89 7.47 7.24
CA TRP A 165 -12.72 6.05 6.92
C TRP A 165 -11.46 5.44 7.54
N TYR A 166 -10.46 6.24 7.76
CA TYR A 166 -9.18 5.72 8.18
C TYR A 166 -8.85 6.04 9.64
N LYS A 167 -9.18 7.24 10.09
CA LYS A 167 -9.08 7.56 11.53
C LYS A 167 -10.36 7.22 12.28
N GLU A 168 -11.35 6.66 11.60
CA GLU A 168 -12.67 6.26 12.17
C GLU A 168 -13.30 7.35 13.06
N LYS A 169 -13.01 8.61 12.77
CA LYS A 169 -13.54 9.73 13.55
C LYS A 169 -15.01 9.92 13.32
N SER A 170 -15.73 10.22 14.40
CA SER A 170 -17.11 10.63 14.30
C SER A 170 -17.25 11.95 13.51
N LEU A 171 -18.42 12.23 12.95
CA LEU A 171 -18.64 13.51 12.27
C LEU A 171 -18.46 14.71 13.23
N ASP A 172 -18.71 14.53 14.52
CA ASP A 172 -18.52 15.56 15.52
C ASP A 172 -17.03 15.85 15.75
N ASP A 173 -16.20 14.82 15.83
CA ASP A 173 -14.74 14.96 15.96
C ASP A 173 -14.14 15.60 14.70
N ILE A 174 -14.63 15.22 13.51
CA ILE A 174 -14.17 15.81 12.24
C ILE A 174 -14.52 17.29 12.18
N MET A 175 -15.70 17.72 12.70
CA MET A 175 -16.05 19.14 12.76
C MET A 175 -15.11 19.95 13.67
N VAL A 176 -14.57 19.34 14.72
CA VAL A 176 -13.58 19.99 15.59
C VAL A 176 -12.25 20.19 14.83
N GLU A 177 -11.84 19.21 14.05
CA GLU A 177 -10.59 19.28 13.28
C GLU A 177 -10.70 20.12 12.01
N LEU A 178 -11.89 20.13 11.39
CA LEU A 178 -12.19 20.90 10.19
C LEU A 178 -13.25 21.99 10.47
N PRO A 179 -12.87 23.09 11.14
CA PRO A 179 -13.80 24.13 11.56
C PRO A 179 -14.42 24.91 10.40
N THR A 180 -14.03 24.63 9.17
CA THR A 180 -14.64 25.17 7.95
C THR A 180 -16.09 24.71 7.75
N TYR A 181 -16.50 23.59 8.38
CA TYR A 181 -17.85 23.09 8.29
C TYR A 181 -18.73 23.67 9.41
N LYS A 182 -19.75 24.44 9.02
CA LYS A 182 -20.66 25.10 9.97
C LYS A 182 -21.74 24.20 10.55
N SER A 183 -21.95 23.01 9.96
CA SER A 183 -22.95 22.05 10.45
C SER A 183 -22.57 20.61 10.07
N LYS A 184 -23.05 19.67 10.89
CA LYS A 184 -22.89 18.24 10.68
C LYS A 184 -23.52 17.77 9.36
N ASP A 185 -24.64 18.37 8.97
CA ASP A 185 -25.30 18.05 7.70
C ASP A 185 -24.50 18.51 6.49
N ALA A 186 -23.85 19.68 6.58
CA ALA A 186 -22.94 20.15 5.52
C ALA A 186 -21.76 19.19 5.36
N LEU A 187 -21.12 18.77 6.45
CA LEU A 187 -20.04 17.81 6.44
C LEU A 187 -20.49 16.44 5.88
N LYS A 188 -21.66 15.96 6.30
CA LYS A 188 -22.26 14.71 5.82
C LYS A 188 -22.51 14.75 4.30
N THR A 189 -23.05 15.87 3.82
CA THR A 189 -23.31 16.07 2.39
C THR A 189 -22.01 16.09 1.58
N GLU A 190 -20.99 16.79 2.09
CA GLU A 190 -19.69 16.87 1.42
C GLU A 190 -19.00 15.50 1.43
N LYS A 191 -18.99 14.79 2.55
CA LYS A 191 -18.50 13.41 2.63
C LYS A 191 -19.17 12.50 1.59
N TYR A 192 -20.48 12.61 1.45
CA TYR A 192 -21.22 11.84 0.44
C TYR A 192 -20.78 12.16 -0.98
N LYS A 193 -20.62 13.45 -1.32
CA LYS A 193 -20.13 13.88 -2.63
C LYS A 193 -18.71 13.35 -2.90
N CYS A 194 -17.81 13.49 -1.93
CA CYS A 194 -16.44 12.97 -2.06
C CYS A 194 -16.42 11.45 -2.29
N MET A 195 -17.27 10.72 -1.56
CA MET A 195 -17.37 9.27 -1.72
C MET A 195 -17.98 8.85 -3.06
N THR A 196 -18.96 9.61 -3.57
CA THR A 196 -19.57 9.37 -4.88
C THR A 196 -18.53 9.61 -5.99
N ASN A 197 -17.78 10.70 -5.91
CA ASN A 197 -16.71 11.00 -6.87
C ASN A 197 -15.62 9.93 -6.85
N LEU A 198 -15.19 9.48 -5.66
CA LEU A 198 -14.20 8.40 -5.53
C LEU A 198 -14.68 7.12 -6.21
N LYS A 199 -15.92 6.69 -5.92
CA LYS A 199 -16.51 5.49 -6.52
C LYS A 199 -16.58 5.60 -8.05
N GLN A 200 -17.03 6.74 -8.56
CA GLN A 200 -17.14 6.96 -10.00
C GLN A 200 -15.77 6.91 -10.67
N SER A 201 -14.78 7.65 -10.17
CA SER A 201 -13.42 7.65 -10.72
C SER A 201 -12.78 6.27 -10.67
N ALA A 202 -12.94 5.54 -9.56
CA ALA A 202 -12.40 4.19 -9.42
C ALA A 202 -13.05 3.21 -10.42
N HIS A 203 -14.37 3.28 -10.61
CA HIS A 203 -15.05 2.44 -11.61
C HIS A 203 -14.62 2.76 -13.04
N GLU A 204 -14.50 4.03 -13.40
CA GLU A 204 -14.06 4.45 -14.74
C GLU A 204 -12.65 3.95 -15.07
N ILE A 205 -11.76 3.95 -14.09
CA ILE A 205 -10.39 3.44 -14.26
C ILE A 205 -10.41 1.90 -14.33
N TYR A 206 -11.13 1.25 -13.43
CA TYR A 206 -11.23 -0.21 -13.39
C TYR A 206 -11.82 -0.78 -14.67
N ASP A 207 -12.89 -0.18 -15.19
CA ASP A 207 -13.51 -0.58 -16.44
C ASP A 207 -12.58 -0.47 -17.67
N ARG A 208 -11.64 0.49 -17.64
CA ARG A 208 -10.61 0.59 -18.68
C ARG A 208 -9.56 -0.51 -18.54
N TYR A 209 -9.24 -0.91 -17.31
CA TYR A 209 -8.26 -1.96 -17.03
C TYR A 209 -8.76 -3.35 -17.42
N VAL A 210 -10.05 -3.64 -17.18
CA VAL A 210 -10.64 -4.96 -17.42
C VAL A 210 -11.04 -5.16 -18.89
N LYS A 211 -11.17 -4.09 -19.67
CA LYS A 211 -11.56 -4.15 -21.10
C LYS A 211 -10.36 -4.23 -22.07
N VAL A 212 -9.14 -4.32 -21.55
CA VAL A 212 -7.90 -4.57 -22.31
C VAL A 212 -7.47 -6.00 -22.13
#